data_1a3224818855f1847f8074ef0a197162
#
_entry.id   1a3224818855f1847f8074ef0a197162
#
_cell.length_a   1.000
_cell.length_b   1.000
_cell.length_c   1.000
_cell.angle_alpha   90.00
_cell.angle_beta   90.00
_cell.angle_gamma   90.00
#
_symmetry.space_group_name_H-M   'P 1'
#
loop_
_entity.id
_entity.type
_entity.pdbx_description
1 polymer ?
#
loop_
_entity_poly.entity_id
_entity_poly.type
_entity_poly.pdbx_seq_one_letter_code
_entity_poly.pdbx_strand_id
1 'polypeptide(L)'
;MPNISTRTGLMPNWNHDGRRAERLDVRMRASLRESGCTKFNVEVIDMSISGFRFETAYSIAPSSRVWLTIPGLAALEAIVAWQDRYCYGCYFVDPLHIAVFDHIVGQHR
;
A
#
# COMPACT_ATOMS: atom_id res chain seq x y z
N MET A 1 -12.69 4.08 -16.89
CA MET A 1 -12.14 4.09 -16.56
C MET A 1 -12.02 3.75 -16.24
N PRO A 2 -11.98 3.67 -16.57
CA PRO A 2 -11.43 3.49 -16.28
C PRO A 2 -11.09 2.90 -16.03
N ASN A 3 -11.08 2.84 -16.36
CA ASN A 3 -10.34 2.47 -16.21
C ASN A 3 -10.14 1.87 -15.87
N ILE A 4 -10.42 1.79 -16.18
CA ILE A 4 -9.92 1.48 -15.91
C ILE A 4 -9.70 0.91 -15.61
N SER A 5 -10.00 0.86 -15.92
CA SER A 5 -9.48 0.64 -15.57
C SER A 5 -9.28 0.63 -15.22
N THR A 6 -9.46 0.81 -15.34
CA THR A 6 -8.91 0.94 -14.97
C THR A 6 -8.70 0.79 -14.45
N ARG A 7 -8.98 1.00 -14.33
CA ARG A 7 -8.67 0.77 -13.86
C ARG A 7 -8.33 -0.19 -13.55
N THR A 8 -8.65 -0.50 -13.71
CA THR A 8 -8.11 -1.47 -13.35
C THR A 8 -7.01 -1.97 -13.70
N GLY A 9 -6.75 -2.57 -14.10
CA GLY A 9 -5.51 -3.22 -14.35
C GLY A 9 -4.41 -2.33 -14.31
N LEU A 10 -4.59 -1.35 -13.66
CA LEU A 10 -3.67 -0.32 -13.61
C LEU A 10 -2.55 -0.52 -12.73
N MET A 11 -2.52 -1.55 -11.96
CA MET A 11 -1.37 -1.94 -11.20
C MET A 11 -0.85 -3.18 -11.84
N PRO A 12 -0.09 -3.06 -12.90
CA PRO A 12 0.26 -4.22 -13.69
C PRO A 12 0.95 -5.30 -12.88
N ASN A 13 1.72 -4.94 -11.88
CA ASN A 13 2.38 -5.93 -11.07
C ASN A 13 1.62 -6.33 -9.84
N TRP A 14 0.49 -5.73 -9.61
CA TRP A 14 -0.25 -5.96 -8.39
C TRP A 14 -0.77 -7.38 -8.29
N ASN A 15 -1.26 -7.91 -9.44
CA ASN A 15 -1.73 -9.26 -9.51
C ASN A 15 -0.95 -10.07 -10.51
N HIS A 16 0.22 -9.61 -10.83
CA HIS A 16 0.99 -10.22 -11.89
C HIS A 16 1.32 -11.66 -11.56
N ASP A 17 1.73 -11.90 -10.35
CA ASP A 17 1.95 -13.25 -9.88
C ASP A 17 0.76 -13.62 -9.03
N GLY A 18 -0.25 -14.18 -9.64
CA GLY A 18 -1.54 -14.34 -9.01
C GLY A 18 -1.51 -14.89 -7.61
N ARG A 19 -0.69 -15.89 -7.35
CA ARG A 19 -0.71 -16.52 -6.04
C ARG A 19 -0.05 -15.66 -4.98
N ARG A 20 1.08 -15.06 -5.32
CA ARG A 20 1.87 -14.32 -4.36
C ARG A 20 1.38 -12.93 -4.14
N ALA A 21 0.58 -12.42 -5.08
CA ALA A 21 0.08 -11.07 -5.01
C ALA A 21 -1.35 -11.00 -4.51
N GLU A 22 -1.82 -12.03 -3.84
CA GLU A 22 -3.16 -12.03 -3.30
C GLU A 22 -3.35 -10.88 -2.34
N ARG A 23 -4.43 -10.12 -2.52
CA ARG A 23 -4.74 -8.97 -1.69
C ARG A 23 -5.73 -9.35 -0.62
N LEU A 24 -5.41 -9.01 0.61
CA LEU A 24 -6.29 -9.29 1.74
C LEU A 24 -6.64 -8.00 2.45
N ASP A 25 -7.88 -7.92 2.90
CA ASP A 25 -8.34 -6.78 3.68
C ASP A 25 -7.67 -6.79 5.04
N VAL A 26 -7.13 -5.65 5.44
CA VAL A 26 -6.45 -5.57 6.73
C VAL A 26 -7.00 -4.47 7.62
N ARG A 27 -7.58 -3.42 7.05
CA ARG A 27 -8.23 -2.33 7.79
C ARG A 27 -7.48 -1.94 9.05
N MET A 28 -6.29 -1.39 8.87
CA MET A 28 -5.48 -1.03 10.03
C MET A 28 -5.01 0.41 9.92
N ARG A 29 -4.76 1.00 11.07
CA ARG A 29 -4.18 2.33 11.13
C ARG A 29 -2.67 2.20 11.12
N ALA A 30 -2.01 3.04 10.32
CA ALA A 30 -0.57 3.03 10.19
C ALA A 30 -0.11 4.47 9.99
N SER A 31 1.21 4.69 9.98
CA SER A 31 1.78 6.00 9.69
C SER A 31 2.43 5.97 8.33
N LEU A 32 2.30 7.08 7.62
CA LEU A 32 2.92 7.23 6.31
C LEU A 32 3.72 8.52 6.29
N ARG A 33 4.86 8.50 5.63
CA ARG A 33 5.71 9.66 5.51
C ARG A 33 6.25 9.76 4.09
N GLU A 34 6.10 10.91 3.47
CA GLU A 34 6.81 11.19 2.23
C GLU A 34 8.24 11.55 2.57
N SER A 35 9.11 11.40 1.58
CA SER A 35 10.52 11.76 1.75
C SER A 35 10.63 13.21 2.17
N GLY A 36 11.34 13.45 3.28
CA GLY A 36 11.56 14.80 3.78
C GLY A 36 10.39 15.43 4.50
N CYS A 37 9.32 14.70 4.71
CA CYS A 37 8.11 15.25 5.32
C CYS A 37 7.81 14.58 6.64
N THR A 38 6.89 15.19 7.39
CA THR A 38 6.41 14.66 8.66
C THR A 38 5.44 13.51 8.40
N LYS A 39 5.49 12.50 9.23
CA LYS A 39 4.57 11.38 9.08
C LYS A 39 3.17 11.74 9.57
N PHE A 40 2.18 11.07 9.00
CA PHE A 40 0.79 11.26 9.36
C PHE A 40 0.07 9.92 9.32
N ASN A 41 -1.09 9.86 9.94
CA ASN A 41 -1.83 8.60 10.05
C ASN A 41 -2.64 8.36 8.79
N VAL A 42 -2.71 7.10 8.39
CA VAL A 42 -3.52 6.66 7.27
C VAL A 42 -4.26 5.40 7.67
N GLU A 43 -5.28 5.06 6.91
CA GLU A 43 -5.95 3.79 7.08
C GLU A 43 -5.59 2.89 5.91
N VAL A 44 -4.89 1.80 6.20
CA VAL A 44 -4.57 0.81 5.19
C VAL A 44 -5.81 -0.06 5.00
N ILE A 45 -6.26 -0.17 3.75
CA ILE A 45 -7.48 -0.88 3.42
C ILE A 45 -7.19 -2.35 3.13
N ASP A 46 -6.22 -2.58 2.29
CA ASP A 46 -5.82 -3.94 1.94
C ASP A 46 -4.34 -3.96 1.58
N MET A 47 -3.80 -5.15 1.50
CA MET A 47 -2.38 -5.34 1.31
C MET A 47 -2.12 -6.65 0.60
N SER A 48 -1.06 -6.67 -0.20
CA SER A 48 -0.49 -7.89 -0.74
C SER A 48 1.01 -7.87 -0.45
N ILE A 49 1.73 -8.88 -0.87
CA ILE A 49 3.18 -8.84 -0.72
C ILE A 49 3.81 -7.78 -1.63
N SER A 50 3.09 -7.34 -2.66
CA SER A 50 3.62 -6.37 -3.62
C SER A 50 3.30 -4.93 -3.28
N GLY A 51 2.27 -4.67 -2.49
CA GLY A 51 1.88 -3.31 -2.21
C GLY A 51 0.65 -3.22 -1.33
N PHE A 52 0.07 -2.03 -1.25
CA PHE A 52 -1.05 -1.79 -0.37
C PHE A 52 -1.89 -0.63 -0.89
N ARG A 53 -3.14 -0.56 -0.43
CA ARG A 53 -4.00 0.59 -0.65
C ARG A 53 -4.30 1.23 0.70
N PHE A 54 -4.40 2.55 0.70
CA PHE A 54 -4.74 3.28 1.91
C PHE A 54 -5.59 4.49 1.57
N GLU A 55 -6.24 5.02 2.58
CA GLU A 55 -7.06 6.22 2.46
C GLU A 55 -6.51 7.32 3.34
N THR A 56 -6.52 8.54 2.83
CA THR A 56 -6.13 9.71 3.57
C THR A 56 -6.74 10.94 2.92
N ALA A 57 -6.95 11.98 3.74
CA ALA A 57 -7.39 13.26 3.21
C ALA A 57 -6.21 14.11 2.74
N TYR A 58 -4.99 13.71 3.05
CA TYR A 58 -3.81 14.44 2.61
C TYR A 58 -3.56 14.19 1.13
N SER A 59 -2.96 15.17 0.49
CA SER A 59 -2.63 15.07 -0.93
C SER A 59 -1.19 14.60 -1.07
N ILE A 60 -1.01 13.52 -1.84
CA ILE A 60 0.32 12.94 -2.06
C ILE A 60 0.52 12.86 -3.56
N ALA A 61 1.65 13.36 -4.04
CA ALA A 61 1.91 13.37 -5.48
C ALA A 61 2.14 11.95 -6.01
N PRO A 62 1.69 11.68 -7.25
CA PRO A 62 2.00 10.40 -7.88
C PRO A 62 3.50 10.21 -7.98
N SER A 63 3.93 8.97 -7.92
CA SER A 63 5.34 8.59 -7.99
C SER A 63 6.17 9.02 -6.79
N SER A 64 5.54 9.55 -5.76
CA SER A 64 6.25 9.91 -4.54
C SER A 64 6.75 8.65 -3.84
N ARG A 65 7.92 8.77 -3.24
CA ARG A 65 8.46 7.73 -2.38
C ARG A 65 7.93 7.95 -0.98
N VAL A 66 7.38 6.91 -0.39
CA VAL A 66 6.78 6.98 0.93
C VAL A 66 7.31 5.85 1.79
N TRP A 67 7.19 6.02 3.09
CA TRP A 67 7.53 4.98 4.06
C TRP A 67 6.31 4.71 4.91
N LEU A 68 5.89 3.45 4.91
CA LEU A 68 4.74 3.00 5.70
C LEU A 68 5.27 2.35 6.97
N THR A 69 4.82 2.85 8.11
CA THR A 69 5.19 2.28 9.40
C THR A 69 3.96 1.62 10.01
N ILE A 70 4.03 0.31 10.13
CA ILE A 70 3.01 -0.50 10.79
C ILE A 70 3.50 -0.73 12.21
N PRO A 71 2.64 -0.58 13.23
CA PRO A 71 3.09 -0.78 14.60
C PRO A 71 3.79 -2.11 14.78
N GLY A 72 4.97 -2.05 15.41
CA GLY A 72 5.76 -3.23 15.66
C GLY A 72 6.71 -3.64 14.55
N LEU A 73 6.72 -2.92 13.44
CA LEU A 73 7.58 -3.26 12.30
C LEU A 73 8.41 -2.06 11.89
N ALA A 74 9.50 -2.34 11.19
CA ALA A 74 10.31 -1.28 10.60
C ALA A 74 9.53 -0.65 9.44
N ALA A 75 9.90 0.57 9.08
CA ALA A 75 9.24 1.28 8.00
C ALA A 75 9.46 0.55 6.67
N LEU A 76 8.42 0.51 5.87
CA LEU A 76 8.43 -0.16 4.57
C LEU A 76 8.42 0.89 3.46
N GLU A 77 9.39 0.83 2.60
CA GLU A 77 9.53 1.79 1.51
C GLU A 77 8.63 1.42 0.35
N ALA A 78 7.94 2.41 -0.19
CA ALA A 78 6.98 2.17 -1.27
C ALA A 78 6.91 3.40 -2.19
N ILE A 79 6.29 3.21 -3.35
CA ILE A 79 6.08 4.25 -4.33
C ILE A 79 4.59 4.36 -4.60
N VAL A 80 4.08 5.60 -4.63
CA VAL A 80 2.69 5.84 -4.97
C VAL A 80 2.49 5.57 -6.46
N ALA A 81 1.64 4.61 -6.78
CA ALA A 81 1.39 4.21 -8.16
C ALA A 81 0.18 4.92 -8.75
N TRP A 82 -0.86 5.13 -7.95
CA TRP A 82 -2.07 5.78 -8.44
C TRP A 82 -2.85 6.38 -7.27
N GLN A 83 -3.76 7.28 -7.64
CA GLN A 83 -4.66 7.92 -6.69
C GLN A 83 -6.05 7.98 -7.30
N ASP A 84 -7.06 7.73 -6.49
CA ASP A 84 -8.44 7.90 -6.88
C ASP A 84 -9.15 8.51 -5.67
N ARG A 85 -9.37 9.83 -5.72
CA ARG A 85 -9.95 10.63 -4.63
C ARG A 85 -9.08 10.49 -3.40
N TYR A 86 -9.59 9.88 -2.34
CA TYR A 86 -8.86 9.74 -1.09
C TYR A 86 -8.12 8.42 -0.98
N CYS A 87 -8.24 7.58 -2.00
CA CYS A 87 -7.62 6.26 -2.00
C CYS A 87 -6.36 6.29 -2.84
N TYR A 88 -5.31 5.68 -2.31
CA TYR A 88 -4.02 5.60 -2.99
C TYR A 88 -3.58 4.16 -3.07
N GLY A 89 -2.96 3.81 -4.19
CA GLY A 89 -2.32 2.51 -4.33
C GLY A 89 -0.82 2.68 -4.40
N CYS A 90 -0.11 1.87 -3.64
CA CYS A 90 1.34 1.92 -3.59
C CYS A 90 1.90 0.53 -3.83
N TYR A 91 3.11 0.47 -4.37
CA TYR A 91 3.83 -0.79 -4.45
C TYR A 91 5.11 -0.68 -3.61
N PHE A 92 5.46 -1.78 -2.96
CA PHE A 92 6.69 -1.81 -2.16
C PHE A 92 7.90 -1.81 -3.09
N VAL A 93 8.93 -1.09 -2.68
CA VAL A 93 10.19 -1.12 -3.43
C VAL A 93 10.74 -2.54 -3.42
N ASP A 94 10.68 -3.19 -2.27
CA ASP A 94 11.03 -4.60 -2.14
C ASP A 94 9.80 -5.35 -1.66
N PRO A 95 9.31 -6.35 -2.39
CA PRO A 95 8.14 -7.11 -1.95
C PRO A 95 8.36 -7.69 -0.57
N LEU A 96 7.26 -7.82 0.18
CA LEU A 96 7.32 -8.39 1.52
C LEU A 96 7.63 -9.88 1.43
N HIS A 97 8.40 -10.35 2.41
CA HIS A 97 8.51 -11.78 2.61
C HIS A 97 7.16 -12.30 3.04
N ILE A 98 6.78 -13.48 2.56
CA ILE A 98 5.47 -14.03 2.84
C ILE A 98 5.20 -14.18 4.34
N ALA A 99 6.22 -14.49 5.12
CA ALA A 99 6.06 -14.63 6.56
C ALA A 99 5.72 -13.29 7.22
N VAL A 100 6.30 -12.19 6.72
CA VAL A 100 6.00 -10.87 7.23
C VAL A 100 4.57 -10.49 6.87
N PHE A 101 4.19 -10.76 5.64
CA PHE A 101 2.83 -10.50 5.18
C PHE A 101 1.81 -11.27 6.03
N ASP A 102 2.04 -12.54 6.25
CA ASP A 102 1.14 -13.37 7.04
C ASP A 102 1.04 -12.85 8.48
N HIS A 103 2.15 -12.38 9.03
CA HIS A 103 2.16 -11.82 10.37
C HIS A 103 1.29 -10.58 10.46
N ILE A 104 1.44 -9.67 9.48
CA ILE A 104 0.65 -8.44 9.45
C ILE A 104 -0.83 -8.77 9.33
N VAL A 105 -1.17 -9.61 8.37
CA VAL A 105 -2.57 -9.96 8.11
C VAL A 105 -3.16 -10.65 9.33
N GLY A 106 -2.41 -11.51 9.97
CA GLY A 106 -2.88 -12.24 11.15
C GLY A 106 -3.19 -11.32 12.32
N GLN A 107 -2.50 -10.19 12.42
CA GLN A 107 -2.73 -9.25 13.51
C GLN A 107 -3.88 -8.29 13.26
N HIS A 108 -4.27 -8.12 12.01
CA HIS A 108 -5.23 -7.07 11.66
C HIS A 108 -6.48 -7.60 10.96
N ARG A 109 -6.73 -8.85 11.06
CA ARG A 109 -7.94 -9.44 10.47
C ARG A 109 -9.06 -9.45 11.46
#